data_5ebbd08fac47bbb18ba139e7bc264e06
#
_entry.id   5ebbd08fac47bbb18ba139e7bc264e06
#
_cell.length_a   1.000
_cell.length_b   1.000
_cell.length_c   1.000
_cell.angle_alpha   90.00
_cell.angle_beta   90.00
_cell.angle_gamma   90.00
#
_symmetry.space_group_name_H-M   'P 1'
#
loop_
_entity.id
_entity.type
_entity.pdbx_description
1 polymer ?
#
loop_
_entity_poly.entity_id
_entity_poly.type
_entity_poly.pdbx_seq_one_letter_code
_entity_poly.pdbx_strand_id
1 'polypeptide(L)'
;MSGVNQSEMLVGLDIGTSKVVAVVAEITSEENIEIIGLGTHPSRGLRTGVVVDIESTTQAIKKSILEAESMAGCHISSCYVGISGSHIRGLNSEGVVPIRDGEVKYGDVDRVIETAQAMAIPADQKLLHVLPRDYIIDKQNGIKEPLGMAGARLEAKVHLVTCSENSSQNIHKCVTACGLDIEAFVLEQLASSYSVLTHDERELGVCLIDIGCGTTDMAVFTEGSISFTDVIPIAGDHVTNDIAEALRTPPSQAEDIKQRYGCAVSSLTQSEELMMVPGMGGRPERELSREALADVLERRYVEIFSMAQQKLSLSGFESLIPAGVVLTGGASKVEGAIELGEEVFHAPVRLGSPNTVGGFNEVIHNPVYATAVGLLLYGHKQMQEDHMNYIHRDKNIFNRLSRWFGGNL
;
A
#
# COMPACT_ATOMS: atom_id res chain seq x y z
N MET A 1 3.00 -42.82 7.97
CA MET A 1 2.16 -41.68 8.42
C MET A 1 2.74 -40.46 7.77
N SER A 2 2.16 -40.07 6.65
CA SER A 2 2.56 -38.89 5.88
C SER A 2 2.26 -37.66 6.72
N GLY A 3 3.32 -36.92 7.09
CA GLY A 3 3.14 -35.59 7.64
C GLY A 3 2.39 -34.77 6.58
N VAL A 4 1.21 -34.32 6.93
CA VAL A 4 0.53 -33.25 6.21
C VAL A 4 1.48 -32.05 6.33
N ASN A 5 2.12 -31.65 5.26
CA ASN A 5 2.74 -30.33 5.17
C ASN A 5 1.59 -29.36 5.50
N GLN A 6 1.63 -28.74 6.68
CA GLN A 6 0.81 -27.57 6.94
C GLN A 6 1.32 -26.52 5.95
N SER A 7 0.55 -26.25 4.92
CA SER A 7 0.81 -25.13 4.02
C SER A 7 0.85 -23.86 4.87
N GLU A 8 1.91 -23.09 4.70
CA GLU A 8 2.03 -21.80 5.36
C GLU A 8 0.97 -20.85 4.80
N MET A 9 0.16 -20.28 5.68
CA MET A 9 -0.90 -19.34 5.32
C MET A 9 -0.48 -17.92 5.64
N LEU A 10 -0.85 -17.01 4.75
CA LEU A 10 -0.69 -15.57 4.91
C LEU A 10 -2.05 -14.90 4.98
N VAL A 11 -2.18 -13.89 5.83
CA VAL A 11 -3.40 -13.10 5.96
C VAL A 11 -3.07 -11.61 5.83
N GLY A 12 -3.71 -10.96 4.88
CA GLY A 12 -3.71 -9.50 4.71
C GLY A 12 -5.01 -8.90 5.22
N LEU A 13 -4.91 -7.91 6.10
CA LEU A 13 -6.05 -7.17 6.64
C LEU A 13 -5.94 -5.70 6.26
N ASP A 14 -6.76 -5.29 5.30
CA ASP A 14 -6.92 -3.90 4.87
C ASP A 14 -8.10 -3.28 5.62
N ILE A 15 -7.82 -2.28 6.46
CA ILE A 15 -8.82 -1.60 7.29
C ILE A 15 -9.12 -0.23 6.67
N GLY A 16 -9.89 -0.23 5.58
CA GLY A 16 -10.21 0.98 4.83
C GLY A 16 -11.37 1.80 5.41
N THR A 17 -11.52 3.03 4.91
CA THR A 17 -12.57 3.97 5.34
C THR A 17 -13.98 3.47 4.95
N SER A 18 -14.14 2.82 3.78
CA SER A 18 -15.46 2.32 3.32
C SER A 18 -15.71 0.86 3.63
N LYS A 19 -14.67 0.05 3.69
CA LYS A 19 -14.75 -1.39 3.92
C LYS A 19 -13.50 -1.90 4.61
N VAL A 20 -13.65 -3.02 5.33
CA VAL A 20 -12.55 -3.86 5.81
C VAL A 20 -12.48 -5.08 4.92
N VAL A 21 -11.29 -5.42 4.47
CA VAL A 21 -11.02 -6.59 3.63
C VAL A 21 -10.01 -7.49 4.32
N ALA A 22 -10.36 -8.76 4.50
CA ALA A 22 -9.46 -9.81 4.93
C ALA A 22 -9.24 -10.78 3.76
N VAL A 23 -7.98 -10.99 3.38
CA VAL A 23 -7.62 -11.94 2.32
C VAL A 23 -6.70 -13.00 2.92
N VAL A 24 -7.01 -14.27 2.65
CA VAL A 24 -6.22 -15.43 3.07
C VAL A 24 -5.60 -16.07 1.86
N ALA A 25 -4.32 -16.33 1.92
CA ALA A 25 -3.60 -17.06 0.88
C ALA A 25 -2.78 -18.21 1.43
N GLU A 26 -2.62 -19.24 0.62
CA GLU A 26 -1.75 -20.39 0.82
C GLU A 26 -0.49 -20.25 0.00
N ILE A 27 0.66 -20.54 0.59
CA ILE A 27 1.94 -20.59 -0.12
C ILE A 27 2.04 -21.95 -0.82
N THR A 28 1.91 -21.96 -2.16
CA THR A 28 1.95 -23.19 -2.97
C THR A 28 3.35 -23.57 -3.44
N SER A 29 4.25 -22.58 -3.52
CA SER A 29 5.67 -22.73 -3.82
C SER A 29 6.43 -21.50 -3.33
N GLU A 30 7.77 -21.54 -3.38
CA GLU A 30 8.60 -20.40 -2.95
C GLU A 30 8.26 -19.08 -3.66
N GLU A 31 7.70 -19.14 -4.88
CA GLU A 31 7.39 -17.95 -5.68
C GLU A 31 5.89 -17.70 -5.85
N ASN A 32 5.03 -18.64 -5.50
CA ASN A 32 3.59 -18.57 -5.80
C ASN A 32 2.73 -18.63 -4.55
N ILE A 33 1.79 -17.72 -4.48
CA ILE A 33 0.72 -17.72 -3.48
C ILE A 33 -0.64 -17.81 -4.18
N GLU A 34 -1.58 -18.51 -3.56
CA GLU A 34 -2.93 -18.67 -4.06
C GLU A 34 -3.93 -18.16 -3.02
N ILE A 35 -4.83 -17.28 -3.43
CA ILE A 35 -5.89 -16.75 -2.57
C ILE A 35 -6.95 -17.83 -2.38
N ILE A 36 -7.17 -18.23 -1.13
CA ILE A 36 -8.12 -19.28 -0.71
C ILE A 36 -9.30 -18.74 0.10
N GLY A 37 -9.24 -17.50 0.56
CA GLY A 37 -10.31 -16.87 1.33
C GLY A 37 -10.36 -15.37 1.16
N LEU A 38 -11.58 -14.84 1.14
CA LEU A 38 -11.90 -13.42 1.08
C LEU A 38 -13.04 -13.13 2.02
N GLY A 39 -12.90 -12.10 2.85
CA GLY A 39 -13.98 -11.54 3.65
C GLY A 39 -14.02 -10.03 3.49
N THR A 40 -15.21 -9.48 3.24
CA THR A 40 -15.40 -8.05 3.04
C THR A 40 -16.59 -7.55 3.85
N HIS A 41 -16.36 -6.52 4.66
CA HIS A 41 -17.44 -5.92 5.45
C HIS A 41 -17.39 -4.38 5.38
N PRO A 42 -18.55 -3.71 5.24
CA PRO A 42 -18.61 -2.24 5.29
C PRO A 42 -17.97 -1.67 6.57
N SER A 43 -17.11 -0.67 6.42
CA SER A 43 -16.49 0.06 7.52
C SER A 43 -17.29 1.32 7.84
N ARG A 44 -17.45 1.62 9.14
CA ARG A 44 -18.10 2.84 9.62
C ARG A 44 -17.32 3.53 10.74
N GLY A 45 -16.26 2.88 11.20
CA GLY A 45 -15.45 3.33 12.33
C GLY A 45 -14.20 4.12 11.94
N LEU A 46 -13.95 4.35 10.64
CA LEU A 46 -12.81 5.10 10.13
C LEU A 46 -13.25 6.38 9.42
N ARG A 47 -12.40 7.40 9.53
CA ARG A 47 -12.51 8.64 8.75
C ARG A 47 -11.13 9.04 8.25
N THR A 48 -10.97 9.19 6.93
CA THR A 48 -9.69 9.54 6.29
C THR A 48 -8.50 8.69 6.78
N GLY A 49 -8.69 7.35 6.83
CA GLY A 49 -7.67 6.40 7.28
C GLY A 49 -7.45 6.33 8.80
N VAL A 50 -8.18 7.09 9.63
CA VAL A 50 -8.01 7.12 11.08
C VAL A 50 -9.22 6.52 11.79
N VAL A 51 -8.99 5.67 12.79
CA VAL A 51 -10.05 5.08 13.63
C VAL A 51 -10.67 6.17 14.50
N VAL A 52 -11.97 6.39 14.33
CA VAL A 52 -12.79 7.33 15.11
C VAL A 52 -13.80 6.63 16.01
N ASP A 53 -14.07 5.34 15.75
CA ASP A 53 -14.94 4.48 16.55
C ASP A 53 -14.33 3.06 16.61
N ILE A 54 -13.78 2.71 17.78
CA ILE A 54 -13.11 1.43 18.01
C ILE A 54 -14.09 0.27 17.93
N GLU A 55 -15.30 0.42 18.49
CA GLU A 55 -16.27 -0.67 18.53
C GLU A 55 -16.77 -1.02 17.12
N SER A 56 -17.18 -0.01 16.35
CA SER A 56 -17.60 -0.20 14.95
C SER A 56 -16.51 -0.79 14.09
N THR A 57 -15.25 -0.36 14.27
CA THR A 57 -14.10 -0.90 13.55
C THR A 57 -13.83 -2.37 13.92
N THR A 58 -13.84 -2.70 15.21
CA THR A 58 -13.67 -4.08 15.71
C THR A 58 -14.75 -4.99 15.14
N GLN A 59 -16.01 -4.55 15.12
CA GLN A 59 -17.10 -5.33 14.54
C GLN A 59 -16.92 -5.60 13.05
N ALA A 60 -16.46 -4.59 12.29
CA ALA A 60 -16.19 -4.76 10.85
C ALA A 60 -15.04 -5.75 10.61
N ILE A 61 -13.92 -5.63 11.36
CA ILE A 61 -12.80 -6.56 11.30
C ILE A 61 -13.28 -7.98 11.61
N LYS A 62 -13.98 -8.17 12.72
CA LYS A 62 -14.46 -9.51 13.14
C LYS A 62 -15.30 -10.18 12.06
N LYS A 63 -16.18 -9.42 11.39
CA LYS A 63 -17.06 -9.98 10.35
C LYS A 63 -16.28 -10.34 9.09
N SER A 64 -15.36 -9.49 8.64
CA SER A 64 -14.52 -9.80 7.48
C SER A 64 -13.59 -11.00 7.74
N ILE A 65 -13.04 -11.12 8.95
CA ILE A 65 -12.23 -12.30 9.34
C ILE A 65 -13.08 -13.58 9.33
N LEU A 66 -14.26 -13.58 9.97
CA LEU A 66 -15.15 -14.75 10.00
C LEU A 66 -15.58 -15.20 8.59
N GLU A 67 -15.82 -14.26 7.68
CA GLU A 67 -16.15 -14.58 6.29
C GLU A 67 -14.94 -15.20 5.56
N ALA A 68 -13.73 -14.63 5.73
CA ALA A 68 -12.51 -15.16 5.16
C ALA A 68 -12.17 -16.55 5.69
N GLU A 69 -12.28 -16.79 7.02
CA GLU A 69 -12.13 -18.11 7.67
C GLU A 69 -13.11 -19.15 7.12
N SER A 70 -14.38 -18.76 6.96
CA SER A 70 -15.42 -19.64 6.42
C SER A 70 -15.14 -20.06 4.99
N MET A 71 -14.61 -19.15 4.16
CA MET A 71 -14.27 -19.42 2.77
C MET A 71 -12.99 -20.25 2.65
N ALA A 72 -11.95 -19.92 3.42
CA ALA A 72 -10.67 -20.63 3.40
C ALA A 72 -10.70 -21.99 4.13
N GLY A 73 -11.71 -22.22 4.99
CA GLY A 73 -11.79 -23.44 5.83
C GLY A 73 -10.69 -23.53 6.89
N CYS A 74 -10.15 -22.38 7.34
CA CYS A 74 -9.06 -22.28 8.31
C CYS A 74 -9.43 -21.37 9.49
N HIS A 75 -8.57 -21.34 10.50
CA HIS A 75 -8.63 -20.38 11.59
C HIS A 75 -7.48 -19.38 11.46
N ILE A 76 -7.78 -18.09 11.57
CA ILE A 76 -6.82 -17.00 11.45
C ILE A 76 -6.37 -16.58 12.85
N SER A 77 -5.07 -16.63 13.12
CA SER A 77 -4.46 -16.20 14.39
C SER A 77 -3.63 -14.92 14.27
N SER A 78 -3.08 -14.65 13.09
CA SER A 78 -2.23 -13.45 12.85
C SER A 78 -2.44 -12.89 11.46
N CYS A 79 -2.07 -11.62 11.27
CA CYS A 79 -2.22 -10.95 9.98
C CYS A 79 -1.24 -9.78 9.79
N TYR A 80 -0.95 -9.45 8.53
CA TYR A 80 -0.33 -8.19 8.12
C TYR A 80 -1.42 -7.12 7.99
N VAL A 81 -1.21 -5.95 8.59
CA VAL A 81 -2.25 -4.91 8.68
C VAL A 81 -1.83 -3.67 7.91
N GLY A 82 -2.68 -3.22 6.99
CA GLY A 82 -2.50 -1.96 6.27
C GLY A 82 -2.67 -0.75 7.20
N ILE A 83 -1.85 0.27 6.99
CA ILE A 83 -1.98 1.56 7.67
C ILE A 83 -1.76 2.70 6.68
N SER A 84 -2.71 3.65 6.66
CA SER A 84 -2.66 4.92 5.92
C SER A 84 -3.26 6.05 6.77
N GLY A 85 -3.27 7.23 6.22
CA GLY A 85 -3.87 8.42 6.83
C GLY A 85 -2.96 9.63 6.81
N SER A 86 -3.53 10.80 7.08
CA SER A 86 -2.82 12.09 7.04
C SER A 86 -1.72 12.24 8.09
N HIS A 87 -1.60 11.30 9.01
CA HIS A 87 -0.53 11.24 10.01
C HIS A 87 0.75 10.53 9.54
N ILE A 88 0.73 9.90 8.37
CA ILE A 88 1.91 9.28 7.75
C ILE A 88 2.87 10.38 7.27
N ARG A 89 4.16 10.17 7.49
CA ARG A 89 5.24 11.05 6.99
C ARG A 89 6.34 10.22 6.37
N GLY A 90 6.75 10.58 5.15
CA GLY A 90 7.92 10.05 4.46
C GLY A 90 9.09 11.02 4.57
N LEU A 91 10.27 10.52 4.88
CA LEU A 91 11.50 11.29 5.06
C LEU A 91 12.67 10.55 4.42
N ASN A 92 13.53 11.25 3.69
CA ASN A 92 14.77 10.69 3.21
C ASN A 92 15.91 11.01 4.18
N SER A 93 16.73 10.02 4.50
CA SER A 93 17.88 10.14 5.39
C SER A 93 19.09 9.41 4.84
N GLU A 94 20.27 9.78 5.35
CA GLU A 94 21.54 9.18 4.97
C GLU A 94 22.33 8.80 6.21
N GLY A 95 22.92 7.61 6.17
CA GLY A 95 23.86 7.14 7.19
C GLY A 95 25.25 6.97 6.59
N VAL A 96 26.28 7.14 7.40
CA VAL A 96 27.68 6.99 6.99
C VAL A 96 28.47 6.31 8.10
N VAL A 97 29.17 5.23 7.76
CA VAL A 97 30.05 4.52 8.71
C VAL A 97 31.38 4.09 8.06
N PRO A 98 32.45 3.99 8.83
CA PRO A 98 33.69 3.39 8.34
C PRO A 98 33.54 1.87 8.23
N ILE A 99 34.11 1.29 7.17
CA ILE A 99 34.29 -0.17 6.99
C ILE A 99 35.52 -0.59 7.76
N ARG A 100 35.37 -1.47 8.77
CA ARG A 100 36.47 -1.78 9.71
C ARG A 100 37.54 -2.71 9.16
N ASP A 101 37.12 -3.70 8.37
CA ASP A 101 38.01 -4.79 7.92
C ASP A 101 38.34 -4.69 6.43
N GLY A 102 38.10 -3.54 5.80
CA GLY A 102 38.34 -3.33 4.37
C GLY A 102 37.35 -4.00 3.43
N GLU A 103 36.37 -4.74 3.97
CA GLU A 103 35.29 -5.42 3.26
C GLU A 103 33.98 -5.25 4.05
N VAL A 104 32.89 -4.94 3.38
CA VAL A 104 31.58 -4.73 4.00
C VAL A 104 31.03 -6.04 4.56
N LYS A 105 30.68 -6.02 5.84
CA LYS A 105 30.05 -7.12 6.56
C LYS A 105 28.61 -6.74 7.00
N TYR A 106 27.80 -7.73 7.38
CA TYR A 106 26.45 -7.49 7.91
C TYR A 106 26.42 -6.42 9.01
N GLY A 107 27.36 -6.48 9.98
CA GLY A 107 27.44 -5.47 11.04
C GLY A 107 27.80 -4.06 10.57
N ASP A 108 28.35 -3.87 9.37
CA ASP A 108 28.56 -2.56 8.77
C ASP A 108 27.27 -2.04 8.16
N VAL A 109 26.51 -2.92 7.51
CA VAL A 109 25.17 -2.62 6.97
C VAL A 109 24.21 -2.25 8.10
N ASP A 110 24.16 -3.06 9.17
CA ASP A 110 23.32 -2.76 10.33
C ASP A 110 23.66 -1.36 10.91
N ARG A 111 24.93 -1.07 11.13
CA ARG A 111 25.37 0.23 11.67
C ARG A 111 25.05 1.41 10.76
N VAL A 112 25.20 1.27 9.44
CA VAL A 112 24.93 2.38 8.53
C VAL A 112 23.43 2.67 8.48
N ILE A 113 22.59 1.63 8.53
CA ILE A 113 21.13 1.78 8.62
C ILE A 113 20.73 2.39 9.97
N GLU A 114 21.27 1.92 11.10
CA GLU A 114 21.05 2.54 12.41
C GLU A 114 21.45 4.02 12.42
N THR A 115 22.57 4.36 11.77
CA THR A 115 23.03 5.75 11.66
C THR A 115 22.03 6.59 10.85
N ALA A 116 21.50 6.05 9.76
CA ALA A 116 20.48 6.72 8.94
C ALA A 116 19.14 6.91 9.69
N GLN A 117 18.81 6.02 10.63
CA GLN A 117 17.62 6.11 11.46
C GLN A 117 17.74 7.11 12.63
N ALA A 118 18.96 7.52 12.99
CA ALA A 118 19.23 8.34 14.17
C ALA A 118 18.78 9.80 14.02
N MET A 119 17.77 10.08 13.20
CA MET A 119 17.15 11.42 13.16
C MET A 119 16.10 11.58 14.25
N ALA A 120 15.90 12.83 14.66
CA ALA A 120 14.89 13.17 15.66
C ALA A 120 13.48 12.95 15.07
N ILE A 121 12.79 11.93 15.56
CA ILE A 121 11.37 11.68 15.28
C ILE A 121 10.55 12.41 16.34
N PRO A 122 9.47 13.16 15.97
CA PRO A 122 8.57 13.78 16.94
C PRO A 122 8.02 12.76 17.95
N ALA A 123 7.80 13.18 19.19
CA ALA A 123 7.41 12.29 20.29
C ALA A 123 6.04 11.59 20.11
N ASP A 124 5.20 12.14 19.23
CA ASP A 124 3.87 11.60 18.87
C ASP A 124 3.92 10.67 17.63
N GLN A 125 5.12 10.47 17.07
CA GLN A 125 5.37 9.63 15.89
C GLN A 125 6.23 8.41 16.27
N LYS A 126 6.00 7.33 15.58
CA LYS A 126 6.88 6.14 15.62
C LYS A 126 7.35 5.78 14.22
N LEU A 127 8.51 5.15 14.14
CA LEU A 127 9.04 4.60 12.90
C LEU A 127 8.18 3.40 12.48
N LEU A 128 7.68 3.44 11.24
CA LEU A 128 6.89 2.38 10.64
C LEU A 128 7.75 1.52 9.72
N HIS A 129 8.49 2.15 8.80
CA HIS A 129 9.38 1.47 7.86
C HIS A 129 10.72 2.18 7.75
N VAL A 130 11.76 1.37 7.51
CA VAL A 130 13.09 1.79 7.07
C VAL A 130 13.36 1.08 5.76
N LEU A 131 13.39 1.82 4.68
CA LEU A 131 13.45 1.28 3.32
C LEU A 131 14.77 1.72 2.66
N PRO A 132 15.80 0.84 2.64
CA PRO A 132 17.05 1.13 1.96
C PRO A 132 16.79 1.40 0.47
N ARG A 133 17.43 2.45 -0.05
CA ARG A 133 17.31 2.85 -1.46
C ARG A 133 18.57 2.51 -2.24
N ASP A 134 19.70 2.92 -1.72
CA ASP A 134 20.98 2.84 -2.38
C ASP A 134 22.12 2.84 -1.38
N TYR A 135 23.18 2.14 -1.68
CA TYR A 135 24.43 2.17 -0.92
C TYR A 135 25.54 2.81 -1.75
N ILE A 136 26.46 3.47 -1.04
CA ILE A 136 27.62 4.10 -1.64
C ILE A 136 28.86 3.57 -0.91
N ILE A 137 29.83 3.02 -1.64
CA ILE A 137 31.11 2.60 -1.10
C ILE A 137 32.19 3.52 -1.67
N ASP A 138 32.87 4.26 -0.78
CA ASP A 138 33.82 5.31 -1.09
C ASP A 138 33.21 6.42 -1.95
N LYS A 139 33.13 6.24 -3.28
CA LYS A 139 32.52 7.18 -4.22
C LYS A 139 31.67 6.45 -5.28
N GLN A 140 31.53 5.14 -5.16
CA GLN A 140 30.75 4.34 -6.08
C GLN A 140 29.29 4.29 -5.63
N ASN A 141 28.39 4.89 -6.39
CA ASN A 141 26.95 4.91 -6.19
C ASN A 141 26.26 3.70 -6.85
N GLY A 142 24.95 3.52 -6.61
CA GLY A 142 24.11 2.55 -7.30
C GLY A 142 24.30 1.11 -6.81
N ILE A 143 24.82 0.93 -5.59
CA ILE A 143 25.04 -0.39 -5.03
C ILE A 143 23.76 -0.82 -4.30
N LYS A 144 23.15 -1.94 -4.74
CA LYS A 144 21.98 -2.53 -4.07
C LYS A 144 22.39 -3.55 -3.00
N GLU A 145 23.43 -4.33 -3.26
CA GLU A 145 23.96 -5.36 -2.37
C GLU A 145 25.42 -5.04 -2.01
N PRO A 146 25.67 -4.35 -0.87
CA PRO A 146 27.01 -3.92 -0.51
C PRO A 146 27.88 -5.01 0.14
N LEU A 147 27.27 -6.14 0.57
CA LEU A 147 27.95 -7.21 1.30
C LEU A 147 29.10 -7.81 0.49
N GLY A 148 30.28 -7.98 1.12
CA GLY A 148 31.47 -8.56 0.50
C GLY A 148 32.24 -7.58 -0.40
N MET A 149 31.77 -6.35 -0.60
CA MET A 149 32.47 -5.35 -1.39
C MET A 149 33.63 -4.71 -0.58
N ALA A 150 34.75 -4.50 -1.24
CA ALA A 150 35.92 -3.85 -0.64
C ALA A 150 35.73 -2.32 -0.61
N GLY A 151 36.15 -1.68 0.50
CA GLY A 151 36.08 -0.23 0.65
C GLY A 151 36.50 0.23 2.05
N ALA A 152 36.54 1.55 2.23
CA ALA A 152 36.88 2.17 3.52
C ALA A 152 35.65 2.84 4.18
N ARG A 153 34.67 3.27 3.39
CA ARG A 153 33.49 4.04 3.85
C ARG A 153 32.24 3.49 3.18
N LEU A 154 31.25 3.17 4.01
CA LEU A 154 29.91 2.78 3.59
C LEU A 154 28.92 3.89 3.92
N GLU A 155 28.11 4.28 2.93
CA GLU A 155 26.97 5.17 3.10
C GLU A 155 25.69 4.43 2.70
N ALA A 156 24.57 4.72 3.34
CA ALA A 156 23.26 4.22 2.96
C ALA A 156 22.29 5.39 2.83
N LYS A 157 21.54 5.42 1.73
CA LYS A 157 20.39 6.28 1.56
C LYS A 157 19.13 5.48 1.90
N VAL A 158 18.30 6.00 2.78
CA VAL A 158 17.09 5.32 3.22
C VAL A 158 15.86 6.22 3.10
N HIS A 159 14.72 5.62 2.79
CA HIS A 159 13.43 6.25 2.96
C HIS A 159 12.82 5.78 4.27
N LEU A 160 12.56 6.71 5.19
CA LEU A 160 11.97 6.47 6.50
C LEU A 160 10.49 6.83 6.43
N VAL A 161 9.65 5.95 6.92
CA VAL A 161 8.21 6.22 7.05
C VAL A 161 7.86 6.20 8.53
N THR A 162 7.19 7.26 9.00
CA THR A 162 6.67 7.34 10.36
C THR A 162 5.14 7.44 10.37
N CYS A 163 4.53 7.02 11.46
CA CYS A 163 3.10 7.13 11.68
C CYS A 163 2.79 7.64 13.10
N SER A 164 1.58 8.18 13.32
CA SER A 164 1.13 8.53 14.66
C SER A 164 1.09 7.31 15.58
N GLU A 165 1.72 7.42 16.74
CA GLU A 165 1.68 6.42 17.81
C GLU A 165 0.24 6.06 18.19
N ASN A 166 -0.60 7.08 18.43
CA ASN A 166 -2.00 6.89 18.81
C ASN A 166 -2.83 6.20 17.73
N SER A 167 -2.62 6.57 16.45
CA SER A 167 -3.36 5.96 15.34
C SER A 167 -3.04 4.48 15.21
N SER A 168 -1.76 4.11 15.26
CA SER A 168 -1.36 2.69 15.22
C SER A 168 -1.83 1.90 16.44
N GLN A 169 -1.82 2.51 17.65
CA GLN A 169 -2.34 1.88 18.86
C GLN A 169 -3.85 1.64 18.78
N ASN A 170 -4.63 2.54 18.18
CA ASN A 170 -6.07 2.33 18.00
C ASN A 170 -6.35 1.17 17.03
N ILE A 171 -5.63 1.08 15.92
CA ILE A 171 -5.73 -0.09 15.01
C ILE A 171 -5.33 -1.37 15.75
N HIS A 172 -4.21 -1.35 16.50
CA HIS A 172 -3.76 -2.49 17.30
C HIS A 172 -4.85 -2.98 18.26
N LYS A 173 -5.51 -2.06 18.99
CA LYS A 173 -6.61 -2.40 19.90
C LYS A 173 -7.79 -3.07 19.17
N CYS A 174 -8.15 -2.56 17.97
CA CYS A 174 -9.25 -3.13 17.20
C CYS A 174 -8.93 -4.55 16.74
N VAL A 175 -7.71 -4.80 16.26
CA VAL A 175 -7.27 -6.11 15.75
C VAL A 175 -7.13 -7.12 16.90
N THR A 176 -6.47 -6.76 18.00
CA THR A 176 -6.28 -7.65 19.16
C THR A 176 -7.59 -7.95 19.87
N ALA A 177 -8.57 -7.03 19.87
CA ALA A 177 -9.92 -7.30 20.36
C ALA A 177 -10.69 -8.37 19.56
N CYS A 178 -10.23 -8.66 18.33
CA CYS A 178 -10.73 -9.78 17.52
C CYS A 178 -10.01 -11.10 17.80
N GLY A 179 -9.00 -11.13 18.70
CA GLY A 179 -8.19 -12.31 19.01
C GLY A 179 -7.06 -12.55 18.00
N LEU A 180 -6.65 -11.54 17.26
CA LEU A 180 -5.62 -11.61 16.21
C LEU A 180 -4.32 -10.97 16.69
N ASP A 181 -3.20 -11.59 16.34
CA ASP A 181 -1.88 -11.00 16.46
C ASP A 181 -1.51 -10.23 15.17
N ILE A 182 -0.76 -9.16 15.32
CA ILE A 182 -0.27 -8.36 14.19
C ILE A 182 1.18 -8.73 13.91
N GLU A 183 1.43 -9.35 12.74
CA GLU A 183 2.79 -9.67 12.27
C GLU A 183 3.56 -8.39 11.97
N ALA A 184 2.95 -7.49 11.20
CA ALA A 184 3.50 -6.16 10.91
C ALA A 184 2.40 -5.18 10.50
N PHE A 185 2.64 -3.89 10.81
CA PHE A 185 1.94 -2.80 10.14
C PHE A 185 2.67 -2.46 8.84
N VAL A 186 1.93 -2.36 7.75
CA VAL A 186 2.47 -2.08 6.43
C VAL A 186 1.81 -0.84 5.86
N LEU A 187 2.63 0.09 5.37
CA LEU A 187 2.16 1.28 4.66
C LEU A 187 1.33 0.87 3.43
N GLU A 188 0.10 1.38 3.27
CA GLU A 188 -0.84 0.91 2.25
C GLU A 188 -0.31 1.08 0.83
N GLN A 189 0.30 2.23 0.47
CA GLN A 189 0.89 2.43 -0.85
C GLN A 189 2.15 1.57 -1.09
N LEU A 190 2.86 1.17 -0.04
CA LEU A 190 3.92 0.17 -0.16
C LEU A 190 3.32 -1.21 -0.45
N ALA A 191 2.28 -1.59 0.28
CA ALA A 191 1.56 -2.85 0.03
C ALA A 191 0.99 -2.88 -1.41
N SER A 192 0.17 -1.88 -1.80
CA SER A 192 -0.42 -1.80 -3.14
C SER A 192 0.64 -1.90 -4.24
N SER A 193 1.83 -1.32 -4.03
CA SER A 193 2.92 -1.40 -5.00
C SER A 193 3.34 -2.84 -5.31
N TYR A 194 3.36 -3.74 -4.32
CA TYR A 194 3.72 -5.15 -4.55
C TYR A 194 2.74 -5.87 -5.47
N SER A 195 1.47 -5.50 -5.43
CA SER A 195 0.42 -6.17 -6.20
C SER A 195 0.21 -5.59 -7.60
N VAL A 196 0.54 -4.30 -7.84
CA VAL A 196 0.15 -3.61 -9.09
C VAL A 196 1.30 -3.10 -9.94
N LEU A 197 2.52 -2.93 -9.38
CA LEU A 197 3.68 -2.46 -10.13
C LEU A 197 4.54 -3.62 -10.63
N THR A 198 4.99 -3.53 -11.88
CA THR A 198 5.99 -4.44 -12.42
C THR A 198 7.39 -4.08 -11.92
N HIS A 199 8.32 -5.03 -12.03
CA HIS A 199 9.73 -4.79 -11.73
C HIS A 199 10.30 -3.67 -12.60
N ASP A 200 10.04 -3.73 -13.91
CA ASP A 200 10.57 -2.76 -14.89
C ASP A 200 10.08 -1.33 -14.62
N GLU A 201 8.80 -1.16 -14.21
CA GLU A 201 8.27 0.15 -13.83
C GLU A 201 8.99 0.72 -12.61
N ARG A 202 9.28 -0.11 -11.60
CA ARG A 202 10.00 0.33 -10.39
C ARG A 202 11.45 0.71 -10.72
N GLU A 203 12.11 -0.06 -11.59
CA GLU A 203 13.48 0.23 -12.04
C GLU A 203 13.53 1.49 -12.88
N LEU A 204 12.64 1.63 -13.84
CA LEU A 204 12.60 2.79 -14.75
C LEU A 204 12.20 4.09 -14.05
N GLY A 205 11.36 4.00 -13.04
CA GLY A 205 10.78 5.11 -12.29
C GLY A 205 9.30 5.29 -12.58
N VAL A 206 8.47 5.24 -11.52
CA VAL A 206 6.99 5.27 -11.58
C VAL A 206 6.41 5.95 -10.36
N CYS A 207 5.29 6.65 -10.54
CA CYS A 207 4.45 7.13 -9.45
C CYS A 207 3.21 6.24 -9.31
N LEU A 208 3.03 5.62 -8.15
CA LEU A 208 1.81 4.93 -7.77
C LEU A 208 0.88 5.90 -7.04
N ILE A 209 -0.39 5.91 -7.41
CA ILE A 209 -1.45 6.69 -6.76
C ILE A 209 -2.62 5.74 -6.45
N ASP A 210 -2.82 5.43 -5.18
CA ASP A 210 -3.93 4.61 -4.69
C ASP A 210 -5.06 5.52 -4.22
N ILE A 211 -6.18 5.54 -4.96
CA ILE A 211 -7.33 6.39 -4.66
C ILE A 211 -8.38 5.54 -3.95
N GLY A 212 -8.33 5.61 -2.61
CA GLY A 212 -9.28 4.94 -1.76
C GLY A 212 -10.61 5.68 -1.61
N CYS A 213 -11.29 5.41 -0.52
CA CYS A 213 -12.50 6.12 -0.12
C CYS A 213 -12.16 7.41 0.63
N GLY A 214 -11.28 7.35 1.65
CA GLY A 214 -10.94 8.47 2.53
C GLY A 214 -9.62 9.14 2.23
N THR A 215 -8.67 8.44 1.61
CA THR A 215 -7.30 8.90 1.31
C THR A 215 -6.92 8.61 -0.13
N THR A 216 -6.03 9.43 -0.66
CA THR A 216 -5.27 9.18 -1.88
C THR A 216 -3.81 9.07 -1.49
N ASP A 217 -3.27 7.87 -1.63
CA ASP A 217 -1.95 7.48 -1.15
C ASP A 217 -0.96 7.45 -2.31
N MET A 218 0.19 8.12 -2.15
CA MET A 218 1.20 8.26 -3.19
C MET A 218 2.51 7.58 -2.81
N ALA A 219 3.12 6.91 -3.76
CA ALA A 219 4.49 6.41 -3.66
C ALA A 219 5.25 6.58 -4.98
N VAL A 220 6.47 7.08 -4.94
CA VAL A 220 7.35 7.16 -6.10
C VAL A 220 8.49 6.15 -5.94
N PHE A 221 8.70 5.37 -6.97
CA PHE A 221 9.79 4.42 -7.10
C PHE A 221 10.80 4.92 -8.13
N THR A 222 12.07 4.79 -7.84
CA THR A 222 13.17 5.04 -8.76
C THR A 222 14.27 4.01 -8.51
N GLU A 223 14.85 3.46 -9.56
CA GLU A 223 15.93 2.46 -9.44
C GLU A 223 15.52 1.29 -8.52
N GLY A 224 14.31 0.78 -8.66
CA GLY A 224 13.76 -0.34 -7.92
C GLY A 224 13.36 -0.06 -6.46
N SER A 225 13.62 1.14 -5.94
CA SER A 225 13.41 1.49 -4.53
C SER A 225 12.40 2.63 -4.35
N ILE A 226 11.68 2.61 -3.23
CA ILE A 226 10.76 3.69 -2.88
C ILE A 226 11.54 4.94 -2.48
N SER A 227 11.21 6.07 -3.10
CA SER A 227 11.95 7.31 -2.97
C SER A 227 11.16 8.45 -2.36
N PHE A 228 9.83 8.36 -2.43
CA PHE A 228 8.91 9.34 -1.86
C PHE A 228 7.59 8.69 -1.52
N THR A 229 6.97 9.11 -0.42
CA THR A 229 5.62 8.74 -0.02
C THR A 229 4.89 9.95 0.54
N ASP A 230 3.61 10.07 0.23
CA ASP A 230 2.72 11.10 0.80
C ASP A 230 1.28 10.60 0.83
N VAL A 231 0.43 11.27 1.58
CA VAL A 231 -1.00 10.98 1.71
C VAL A 231 -1.81 12.27 1.55
N ILE A 232 -2.79 12.23 0.67
CA ILE A 232 -3.74 13.33 0.43
C ILE A 232 -5.07 12.93 1.09
N PRO A 233 -5.61 13.72 2.02
CA PRO A 233 -6.84 13.40 2.74
C PRO A 233 -8.11 13.77 1.94
N ILE A 234 -8.05 13.61 0.60
CA ILE A 234 -9.17 13.81 -0.33
C ILE A 234 -9.21 12.59 -1.26
N ALA A 235 -10.39 11.97 -1.39
CA ALA A 235 -10.57 10.76 -2.18
C ALA A 235 -12.06 10.51 -2.51
N GLY A 236 -12.45 9.25 -2.72
CA GLY A 236 -13.76 8.84 -3.21
C GLY A 236 -14.96 9.34 -2.41
N ASP A 237 -14.85 9.50 -1.08
CA ASP A 237 -15.94 10.06 -0.24
C ASP A 237 -16.24 11.52 -0.57
N HIS A 238 -15.23 12.29 -0.93
CA HIS A 238 -15.42 13.68 -1.33
C HIS A 238 -16.20 13.77 -2.63
N VAL A 239 -15.91 12.88 -3.60
CA VAL A 239 -16.70 12.75 -4.84
C VAL A 239 -18.16 12.41 -4.53
N THR A 240 -18.39 11.42 -3.63
CA THR A 240 -19.74 11.01 -3.22
C THR A 240 -20.52 12.16 -2.56
N ASN A 241 -19.84 12.93 -1.69
CA ASN A 241 -20.46 14.08 -1.03
C ASN A 241 -20.79 15.20 -2.02
N ASP A 242 -19.92 15.48 -2.99
CA ASP A 242 -20.19 16.47 -4.05
C ASP A 242 -21.41 16.08 -4.87
N ILE A 243 -21.53 14.79 -5.23
CA ILE A 243 -22.70 14.26 -5.93
C ILE A 243 -23.96 14.41 -5.07
N ALA A 244 -23.88 14.04 -3.78
CA ALA A 244 -25.01 14.13 -2.86
C ALA A 244 -25.52 15.57 -2.74
N GLU A 245 -24.59 16.55 -2.65
CA GLU A 245 -24.92 17.97 -2.55
C GLU A 245 -25.45 18.51 -3.88
N ALA A 246 -24.73 18.31 -4.98
CA ALA A 246 -25.10 18.83 -6.30
C ALA A 246 -26.43 18.26 -6.79
N LEU A 247 -26.61 16.95 -6.64
CA LEU A 247 -27.83 16.27 -7.07
C LEU A 247 -28.89 16.21 -5.98
N ARG A 248 -28.66 16.73 -4.77
CA ARG A 248 -29.61 16.71 -3.63
C ARG A 248 -30.22 15.33 -3.42
N THR A 249 -29.36 14.30 -3.36
CA THR A 249 -29.70 12.89 -3.16
C THR A 249 -29.06 12.36 -1.87
N PRO A 250 -29.58 11.32 -1.23
CA PRO A 250 -28.93 10.72 -0.06
C PRO A 250 -27.51 10.23 -0.39
N PRO A 251 -26.52 10.34 0.53
CA PRO A 251 -25.13 9.92 0.27
C PRO A 251 -24.99 8.44 -0.19
N SER A 252 -25.82 7.54 0.34
CA SER A 252 -25.81 6.14 -0.11
C SER A 252 -26.23 5.99 -1.57
N GLN A 253 -27.19 6.79 -2.01
CA GLN A 253 -27.65 6.82 -3.41
C GLN A 253 -26.63 7.53 -4.31
N ALA A 254 -25.96 8.56 -3.79
CA ALA A 254 -24.88 9.24 -4.50
C ALA A 254 -23.71 8.27 -4.78
N GLU A 255 -23.37 7.40 -3.82
CA GLU A 255 -22.35 6.35 -3.99
C GLU A 255 -22.77 5.35 -5.09
N ASP A 256 -24.00 4.87 -5.05
CA ASP A 256 -24.53 3.96 -6.09
C ASP A 256 -24.52 4.62 -7.47
N ILE A 257 -24.89 5.90 -7.57
CA ILE A 257 -24.88 6.67 -8.81
C ILE A 257 -23.43 6.85 -9.31
N LYS A 258 -22.50 7.19 -8.42
CA LYS A 258 -21.07 7.30 -8.75
C LYS A 258 -20.53 6.01 -9.36
N GLN A 259 -20.83 4.88 -8.73
CA GLN A 259 -20.31 3.57 -9.19
C GLN A 259 -20.93 3.13 -10.52
N ARG A 260 -22.20 3.46 -10.79
CA ARG A 260 -22.91 3.00 -12.00
C ARG A 260 -22.73 3.91 -13.19
N TYR A 261 -22.71 5.21 -12.97
CA TYR A 261 -22.82 6.22 -14.03
C TYR A 261 -21.66 7.22 -14.02
N GLY A 262 -20.73 7.13 -13.05
CA GLY A 262 -19.65 8.08 -12.89
C GLY A 262 -18.73 8.11 -14.11
N CYS A 263 -18.34 9.32 -14.51
CA CYS A 263 -17.32 9.58 -15.50
C CYS A 263 -16.51 10.80 -15.04
N ALA A 264 -15.19 10.70 -15.08
CA ALA A 264 -14.27 11.76 -14.66
C ALA A 264 -13.98 12.80 -15.76
N VAL A 265 -14.53 12.60 -16.96
CA VAL A 265 -14.37 13.49 -18.13
C VAL A 265 -15.73 13.70 -18.75
N SER A 266 -16.28 14.90 -18.63
CA SER A 266 -17.65 15.20 -19.08
C SER A 266 -17.80 15.06 -20.60
N SER A 267 -16.78 15.35 -21.37
CA SER A 267 -16.79 15.20 -22.84
C SER A 267 -16.87 13.75 -23.35
N LEU A 268 -16.65 12.75 -22.49
CA LEU A 268 -16.85 11.33 -22.82
C LEU A 268 -18.31 10.89 -22.68
N THR A 269 -19.17 11.72 -22.08
CA THR A 269 -20.59 11.42 -21.89
C THR A 269 -21.46 12.13 -22.91
N GLN A 270 -22.70 11.62 -23.11
CA GLN A 270 -23.67 12.22 -24.01
C GLN A 270 -24.83 12.80 -23.19
N SER A 271 -25.35 13.96 -23.60
CA SER A 271 -26.45 14.65 -22.93
C SER A 271 -27.78 13.87 -22.97
N GLU A 272 -27.91 12.95 -23.92
CA GLU A 272 -29.06 12.05 -24.08
C GLU A 272 -29.02 10.85 -23.14
N GLU A 273 -27.89 10.54 -22.51
CA GLU A 273 -27.76 9.51 -21.49
C GLU A 273 -28.41 9.99 -20.18
N LEU A 274 -29.65 9.53 -19.92
CA LEU A 274 -30.41 9.90 -18.73
C LEU A 274 -30.25 8.86 -17.63
N MET A 275 -30.24 9.33 -16.38
CA MET A 275 -30.23 8.49 -15.18
C MET A 275 -31.29 8.95 -14.19
N MET A 276 -31.88 8.00 -13.45
CA MET A 276 -32.84 8.29 -12.38
C MET A 276 -32.11 8.62 -11.08
N VAL A 277 -32.41 9.79 -10.52
CA VAL A 277 -31.78 10.26 -9.28
C VAL A 277 -32.85 10.34 -8.18
N PRO A 278 -32.70 9.50 -7.13
CA PRO A 278 -33.63 9.54 -5.98
C PRO A 278 -33.60 10.89 -5.26
N GLY A 279 -34.76 11.38 -4.90
CA GLY A 279 -34.91 12.64 -4.17
C GLY A 279 -34.69 12.47 -2.67
N MET A 280 -34.26 13.57 -2.01
CA MET A 280 -34.09 13.63 -0.56
C MET A 280 -35.43 13.87 0.14
N GLY A 281 -35.66 13.24 1.33
CA GLY A 281 -36.80 13.53 2.18
C GLY A 281 -38.18 13.16 1.56
N GLY A 282 -38.25 12.03 0.85
CA GLY A 282 -39.51 11.54 0.23
C GLY A 282 -39.90 12.26 -1.05
N ARG A 283 -39.05 13.09 -1.63
CA ARG A 283 -39.25 13.68 -2.96
C ARG A 283 -39.19 12.62 -4.04
N PRO A 284 -39.96 12.76 -5.13
CA PRO A 284 -39.92 11.83 -6.24
C PRO A 284 -38.55 11.80 -6.91
N GLU A 285 -38.23 10.67 -7.53
CA GLU A 285 -37.09 10.54 -8.42
C GLU A 285 -37.22 11.51 -9.60
N ARG A 286 -36.08 11.90 -10.15
CA ARG A 286 -36.01 12.80 -11.31
C ARG A 286 -34.97 12.32 -12.29
N GLU A 287 -35.18 12.61 -13.56
CA GLU A 287 -34.20 12.36 -14.60
C GLU A 287 -33.17 13.48 -14.65
N LEU A 288 -31.88 13.08 -14.71
CA LEU A 288 -30.76 13.98 -14.96
C LEU A 288 -29.84 13.35 -16.02
N SER A 289 -29.16 14.19 -16.79
CA SER A 289 -28.17 13.69 -17.76
C SER A 289 -26.93 13.17 -17.06
N ARG A 290 -26.30 12.14 -17.64
CA ARG A 290 -25.01 11.63 -17.18
C ARG A 290 -23.90 12.69 -17.29
N GLU A 291 -24.00 13.57 -18.30
CA GLU A 291 -23.11 14.73 -18.48
C GLU A 291 -23.11 15.64 -17.24
N ALA A 292 -24.29 15.96 -16.67
CA ALA A 292 -24.39 16.77 -15.46
C ALA A 292 -23.74 16.10 -14.23
N LEU A 293 -23.77 14.77 -14.16
CA LEU A 293 -23.02 14.02 -13.15
C LEU A 293 -21.53 14.09 -13.40
N ALA A 294 -21.10 13.88 -14.65
CA ALA A 294 -19.68 13.92 -15.04
C ALA A 294 -19.05 15.29 -14.75
N ASP A 295 -19.75 16.40 -14.98
CA ASP A 295 -19.30 17.75 -14.62
C ASP A 295 -18.97 17.90 -13.12
N VAL A 296 -19.69 17.21 -12.26
CA VAL A 296 -19.43 17.20 -10.81
C VAL A 296 -18.17 16.39 -10.49
N LEU A 297 -18.07 15.18 -11.06
CA LEU A 297 -16.94 14.28 -10.83
C LEU A 297 -15.64 14.87 -11.36
N GLU A 298 -15.65 15.37 -12.60
CA GLU A 298 -14.46 15.92 -13.27
C GLU A 298 -13.77 16.98 -12.40
N ARG A 299 -14.51 17.93 -11.83
CA ARG A 299 -13.95 18.97 -10.97
C ARG A 299 -13.22 18.39 -9.75
N ARG A 300 -13.79 17.36 -9.13
CA ARG A 300 -13.17 16.72 -7.96
C ARG A 300 -11.96 15.87 -8.35
N TYR A 301 -12.01 15.14 -9.45
CA TYR A 301 -10.87 14.37 -9.93
C TYR A 301 -9.73 15.27 -10.40
N VAL A 302 -10.03 16.39 -11.08
CA VAL A 302 -9.02 17.43 -11.41
C VAL A 302 -8.35 17.94 -10.14
N GLU A 303 -9.10 18.21 -9.07
CA GLU A 303 -8.52 18.63 -7.79
C GLU A 303 -7.60 17.56 -7.19
N ILE A 304 -8.05 16.29 -7.10
CA ILE A 304 -7.25 15.17 -6.57
C ILE A 304 -5.95 15.03 -7.37
N PHE A 305 -6.04 14.96 -8.69
CA PHE A 305 -4.88 14.81 -9.56
C PHE A 305 -3.94 16.02 -9.53
N SER A 306 -4.50 17.23 -9.49
CA SER A 306 -3.69 18.45 -9.36
C SER A 306 -2.92 18.51 -8.04
N MET A 307 -3.53 18.08 -6.93
CA MET A 307 -2.84 17.98 -5.64
C MET A 307 -1.73 16.92 -5.69
N ALA A 308 -2.00 15.77 -6.31
CA ALA A 308 -1.00 14.72 -6.49
C ALA A 308 0.16 15.21 -7.37
N GLN A 309 -0.13 15.87 -8.48
CA GLN A 309 0.87 16.48 -9.37
C GLN A 309 1.71 17.54 -8.64
N GLN A 310 1.08 18.39 -7.84
CA GLN A 310 1.80 19.38 -7.04
C GLN A 310 2.78 18.73 -6.06
N LYS A 311 2.34 17.66 -5.36
CA LYS A 311 3.20 16.93 -4.42
C LYS A 311 4.35 16.23 -5.15
N LEU A 312 4.09 15.64 -6.31
CA LEU A 312 5.10 15.03 -7.16
C LEU A 312 6.14 16.04 -7.62
N SER A 313 5.71 17.21 -8.07
CA SER A 313 6.61 18.30 -8.49
C SER A 313 7.45 18.82 -7.32
N LEU A 314 6.84 19.06 -6.16
CA LEU A 314 7.54 19.52 -4.94
C LEU A 314 8.52 18.47 -4.39
N SER A 315 8.28 17.20 -4.61
CA SER A 315 9.19 16.12 -4.21
C SER A 315 10.51 16.10 -5.00
N GLY A 316 10.54 16.73 -6.17
CA GLY A 316 11.68 16.69 -7.10
C GLY A 316 11.81 15.40 -7.91
N PHE A 317 10.85 14.48 -7.82
CA PHE A 317 10.86 13.20 -8.54
C PHE A 317 10.06 13.22 -9.86
N GLU A 318 9.40 14.31 -10.19
CA GLU A 318 8.55 14.43 -11.39
C GLU A 318 9.27 14.02 -12.68
N SER A 319 10.53 14.44 -12.87
CA SER A 319 11.33 14.08 -14.04
C SER A 319 11.94 12.67 -13.99
N LEU A 320 11.77 11.95 -12.88
CA LEU A 320 12.37 10.64 -12.63
C LEU A 320 11.36 9.49 -12.70
N ILE A 321 10.19 9.72 -13.33
CA ILE A 321 9.14 8.70 -13.51
C ILE A 321 8.81 8.47 -15.00
N PRO A 322 9.77 8.09 -15.84
CA PRO A 322 9.50 7.86 -17.26
C PRO A 322 8.51 6.74 -17.54
N ALA A 323 8.27 5.81 -16.60
CA ALA A 323 7.18 4.83 -16.70
C ALA A 323 5.80 5.45 -16.45
N GLY A 324 5.73 6.73 -16.02
CA GLY A 324 4.48 7.45 -15.82
C GLY A 324 3.82 7.19 -14.47
N VAL A 325 2.48 7.19 -14.49
CA VAL A 325 1.63 7.08 -13.30
C VAL A 325 0.79 5.81 -13.35
N VAL A 326 0.73 5.08 -12.23
CA VAL A 326 -0.17 3.93 -12.06
C VAL A 326 -1.23 4.31 -11.06
N LEU A 327 -2.49 4.33 -11.50
CA LEU A 327 -3.66 4.54 -10.65
C LEU A 327 -4.15 3.19 -10.11
N THR A 328 -4.48 3.12 -8.83
CA THR A 328 -5.11 1.95 -8.21
C THR A 328 -6.14 2.38 -7.15
N GLY A 329 -6.75 1.44 -6.46
CA GLY A 329 -7.81 1.72 -5.49
C GLY A 329 -9.20 1.79 -6.10
N GLY A 330 -10.22 1.78 -5.25
CA GLY A 330 -11.61 1.68 -5.70
C GLY A 330 -12.10 2.88 -6.50
N ALA A 331 -11.66 4.09 -6.15
CA ALA A 331 -12.09 5.32 -6.83
C ALA A 331 -11.36 5.55 -8.17
N SER A 332 -10.24 4.86 -8.42
CA SER A 332 -9.53 4.94 -9.71
C SER A 332 -10.25 4.23 -10.87
N LYS A 333 -11.30 3.46 -10.56
CA LYS A 333 -12.09 2.70 -11.56
C LYS A 333 -13.08 3.55 -12.35
N VAL A 334 -13.26 4.80 -11.98
CA VAL A 334 -14.20 5.68 -12.69
C VAL A 334 -13.77 5.82 -14.16
N GLU A 335 -14.75 5.78 -15.05
CA GLU A 335 -14.53 6.01 -16.49
C GLU A 335 -13.89 7.39 -16.71
N GLY A 336 -12.92 7.48 -17.63
CA GLY A 336 -12.21 8.73 -17.91
C GLY A 336 -11.08 9.09 -16.92
N ALA A 337 -10.84 8.28 -15.87
CA ALA A 337 -9.78 8.58 -14.91
C ALA A 337 -8.37 8.53 -15.52
N ILE A 338 -8.15 7.63 -16.48
CA ILE A 338 -6.86 7.49 -17.19
C ILE A 338 -6.64 8.72 -18.06
N GLU A 339 -7.61 9.07 -18.89
CA GLU A 339 -7.55 10.21 -19.81
C GLU A 339 -7.35 11.52 -19.06
N LEU A 340 -8.09 11.77 -18.00
CA LEU A 340 -7.91 12.94 -17.14
C LEU A 340 -6.55 12.93 -16.45
N GLY A 341 -6.08 11.76 -16.02
CA GLY A 341 -4.76 11.59 -15.43
C GLY A 341 -3.66 11.96 -16.40
N GLU A 342 -3.71 11.49 -17.65
CA GLU A 342 -2.74 11.84 -18.70
C GLU A 342 -2.72 13.34 -18.98
N GLU A 343 -3.89 13.99 -18.97
CA GLU A 343 -3.99 15.44 -19.14
C GLU A 343 -3.34 16.22 -17.98
N VAL A 344 -3.57 15.79 -16.73
CA VAL A 344 -3.07 16.54 -15.55
C VAL A 344 -1.60 16.25 -15.28
N PHE A 345 -1.16 14.97 -15.38
CA PHE A 345 0.22 14.59 -15.08
C PHE A 345 1.18 14.80 -16.24
N HIS A 346 0.69 15.04 -17.47
CA HIS A 346 1.49 15.11 -18.70
C HIS A 346 2.43 13.92 -18.88
N ALA A 347 1.99 12.74 -18.44
CA ALA A 347 2.73 11.48 -18.44
C ALA A 347 1.78 10.32 -18.78
N PRO A 348 2.29 9.18 -19.26
CA PRO A 348 1.46 8.00 -19.46
C PRO A 348 0.79 7.56 -18.15
N VAL A 349 -0.50 7.20 -18.24
CA VAL A 349 -1.27 6.71 -17.08
C VAL A 349 -1.88 5.35 -17.39
N ARG A 350 -1.84 4.43 -16.43
CA ARG A 350 -2.56 3.17 -16.51
C ARG A 350 -3.29 2.83 -15.22
N LEU A 351 -4.30 1.99 -15.33
CA LEU A 351 -4.93 1.39 -14.15
C LEU A 351 -4.11 0.16 -13.70
N GLY A 352 -3.77 0.10 -12.42
CA GLY A 352 -3.10 -1.02 -11.77
C GLY A 352 -4.08 -1.88 -11.00
N SER A 353 -4.01 -3.19 -11.20
CA SER A 353 -4.77 -4.19 -10.44
C SER A 353 -3.87 -5.37 -10.09
N PRO A 354 -4.19 -6.13 -9.03
CA PRO A 354 -3.44 -7.33 -8.67
C PRO A 354 -3.38 -8.31 -9.83
N ASN A 355 -2.20 -8.82 -10.17
CA ASN A 355 -1.99 -9.74 -11.28
C ASN A 355 -0.93 -10.82 -11.00
N THR A 356 -0.35 -10.84 -9.81
CA THR A 356 0.78 -11.70 -9.43
C THR A 356 0.41 -12.87 -8.52
N VAL A 357 -0.89 -13.06 -8.26
CA VAL A 357 -1.40 -14.11 -7.37
C VAL A 357 -2.39 -15.00 -8.10
N GLY A 358 -2.49 -16.28 -7.70
CA GLY A 358 -3.54 -17.20 -8.13
C GLY A 358 -4.79 -17.08 -7.24
N GLY A 359 -5.90 -17.72 -7.65
CA GLY A 359 -7.12 -17.85 -6.87
C GLY A 359 -8.34 -17.14 -7.45
N PHE A 360 -9.11 -16.44 -6.62
CA PHE A 360 -10.41 -15.88 -7.00
C PHE A 360 -10.31 -14.73 -8.01
N ASN A 361 -10.95 -14.90 -9.17
CA ASN A 361 -10.99 -13.89 -10.25
C ASN A 361 -11.58 -12.54 -9.80
N GLU A 362 -12.47 -12.53 -8.80
CA GLU A 362 -13.05 -11.29 -8.25
C GLU A 362 -12.02 -10.40 -7.56
N VAL A 363 -10.96 -11.00 -7.02
CA VAL A 363 -9.85 -10.32 -6.35
C VAL A 363 -8.77 -9.94 -7.35
N ILE A 364 -8.44 -10.89 -8.22
CA ILE A 364 -7.46 -10.71 -9.28
C ILE A 364 -8.05 -9.76 -10.31
N HIS A 365 -7.24 -8.83 -10.81
CA HIS A 365 -7.62 -7.80 -11.78
C HIS A 365 -8.62 -6.74 -11.27
N ASN A 366 -8.82 -6.63 -9.94
CA ASN A 366 -9.67 -5.59 -9.37
C ASN A 366 -8.86 -4.64 -8.46
N PRO A 367 -8.68 -3.37 -8.85
CA PRO A 367 -7.91 -2.38 -8.08
C PRO A 367 -8.38 -2.20 -6.63
N VAL A 368 -9.62 -2.53 -6.36
CA VAL A 368 -10.24 -2.47 -5.02
C VAL A 368 -9.51 -3.32 -3.98
N TYR A 369 -8.78 -4.35 -4.41
CA TYR A 369 -8.07 -5.30 -3.55
C TYR A 369 -6.54 -5.14 -3.62
N ALA A 370 -6.05 -4.08 -4.27
CA ALA A 370 -4.61 -3.86 -4.46
C ALA A 370 -3.84 -3.90 -3.14
N THR A 371 -4.31 -3.17 -2.12
CA THR A 371 -3.69 -3.13 -0.79
C THR A 371 -3.74 -4.49 -0.11
N ALA A 372 -4.92 -5.14 -0.05
CA ALA A 372 -5.08 -6.42 0.65
C ALA A 372 -4.20 -7.53 0.05
N VAL A 373 -4.15 -7.63 -1.29
CA VAL A 373 -3.25 -8.56 -2.00
C VAL A 373 -1.78 -8.18 -1.80
N GLY A 374 -1.50 -6.88 -1.81
CA GLY A 374 -0.15 -6.37 -1.57
C GLY A 374 0.38 -6.71 -0.17
N LEU A 375 -0.49 -6.75 0.86
CA LEU A 375 -0.13 -7.20 2.21
C LEU A 375 0.30 -8.67 2.23
N LEU A 376 -0.35 -9.54 1.45
CA LEU A 376 0.07 -10.94 1.30
C LEU A 376 1.45 -11.05 0.65
N LEU A 377 1.67 -10.32 -0.43
CA LEU A 377 2.95 -10.31 -1.15
C LEU A 377 4.08 -9.73 -0.30
N TYR A 378 3.80 -8.70 0.50
CA TYR A 378 4.73 -8.16 1.48
C TYR A 378 5.09 -9.22 2.53
N GLY A 379 4.09 -9.88 3.12
CA GLY A 379 4.29 -10.95 4.11
C GLY A 379 5.11 -12.11 3.55
N HIS A 380 4.81 -12.56 2.35
CA HIS A 380 5.56 -13.62 1.66
C HIS A 380 7.03 -13.23 1.47
N LYS A 381 7.30 -11.99 1.01
CA LYS A 381 8.66 -11.48 0.86
C LYS A 381 9.41 -11.43 2.20
N GLN A 382 8.76 -10.96 3.28
CA GLN A 382 9.37 -10.92 4.62
C GLN A 382 9.75 -12.32 5.11
N MET A 383 8.90 -13.32 4.91
CA MET A 383 9.20 -14.72 5.29
C MET A 383 10.41 -15.25 4.51
N GLN A 384 10.55 -14.94 3.22
CA GLN A 384 11.69 -15.31 2.42
C GLN A 384 13.00 -14.65 2.91
N GLU A 385 12.95 -13.34 3.21
CA GLU A 385 14.10 -12.59 3.74
C GLU A 385 14.55 -13.12 5.11
N ASP A 386 13.63 -13.44 6.01
CA ASP A 386 13.93 -14.00 7.32
C ASP A 386 14.54 -15.40 7.21
N HIS A 387 14.02 -16.23 6.32
CA HIS A 387 14.58 -17.56 6.04
C HIS A 387 16.01 -17.48 5.50
N MET A 388 16.28 -16.57 4.56
CA MET A 388 17.62 -16.32 4.02
C MET A 388 18.59 -15.81 5.09
N ASN A 389 18.16 -14.88 5.93
CA ASN A 389 18.95 -14.33 7.03
C ASN A 389 19.28 -15.40 8.08
N TYR A 390 18.34 -16.30 8.37
CA TYR A 390 18.57 -17.44 9.28
C TYR A 390 19.65 -18.38 8.72
N ILE A 391 19.56 -18.77 7.44
CA ILE A 391 20.55 -19.63 6.77
C ILE A 391 21.94 -18.99 6.78
N HIS A 392 22.03 -17.69 6.55
CA HIS A 392 23.32 -16.98 6.55
C HIS A 392 23.92 -16.83 7.96
N ARG A 393 23.10 -16.63 8.99
CA ARG A 393 23.55 -16.65 10.39
C ARG A 393 24.07 -18.02 10.82
N ASP A 394 23.39 -19.09 10.49
CA ASP A 394 23.82 -20.46 10.81
C ASP A 394 25.13 -20.83 10.07
N LYS A 395 25.29 -20.50 8.80
CA LYS A 395 26.55 -20.72 8.06
C LYS A 395 27.72 -19.98 8.71
N ASN A 396 27.53 -18.78 9.24
CA ASN A 396 28.54 -18.02 9.94
C ASN A 396 28.90 -18.63 11.29
N ILE A 397 27.94 -19.20 12.02
CA ILE A 397 28.18 -19.92 13.28
C ILE A 397 28.90 -21.23 12.99
N PHE A 398 28.52 -21.99 11.98
CA PHE A 398 29.22 -23.21 11.55
C PHE A 398 30.64 -22.93 11.10
N ASN A 399 30.90 -21.88 10.34
CA ASN A 399 32.23 -21.47 9.91
C ASN A 399 33.10 -20.97 11.07
N ARG A 400 32.54 -20.38 12.13
CA ARG A 400 33.24 -20.04 13.36
C ARG A 400 33.59 -21.28 14.17
N LEU A 401 32.70 -22.25 14.32
CA LEU A 401 32.94 -23.52 14.98
C LEU A 401 33.93 -24.37 14.23
N SER A 402 33.88 -24.49 12.91
CA SER A 402 34.84 -25.25 12.11
C SER A 402 36.27 -24.68 12.17
N ARG A 403 36.41 -23.32 12.23
CA ARG A 403 37.72 -22.69 12.47
C ARG A 403 38.23 -22.91 13.90
N TRP A 404 37.34 -23.01 14.88
CA TRP A 404 37.75 -23.28 16.27
C TRP A 404 38.18 -24.73 16.47
N PHE A 405 37.54 -25.70 15.76
CA PHE A 405 37.93 -27.13 15.78
C PHE A 405 39.02 -27.50 14.78
N GLY A 406 39.26 -26.70 13.71
CA GLY A 406 40.31 -26.95 12.70
C GLY A 406 41.67 -26.32 13.02
N GLY A 407 41.79 -25.59 14.12
CA GLY A 407 43.03 -24.93 14.52
C GLY A 407 43.90 -25.70 15.54
N ASN A 408 43.55 -26.96 15.85
CA ASN A 408 44.34 -27.83 16.72
C ASN A 408 44.51 -29.23 16.11
N LEU A 409 45.28 -29.31 15.02
CA LEU A 409 45.91 -30.54 14.59
C LEU A 409 47.23 -30.14 13.91
#